data_3f382b7ec62412ed6714d16f67450cd6
#
_entry.id   3f382b7ec62412ed6714d16f67450cd6
#
_cell.length_a   1.000
_cell.length_b   1.000
_cell.length_c   1.000
_cell.angle_alpha   90.00
_cell.angle_beta   90.00
_cell.angle_gamma   90.00
#
_symmetry.space_group_name_H-M   'P 1'
#
loop_
_entity.id
_entity.type
_entity.pdbx_description
1 polymer ?
#
loop_
_entity_poly.entity_id
_entity_poly.type
_entity_poly.pdbx_seq_one_letter_code
_entity_poly.pdbx_strand_id
1 'polypeptide(L)'
;MNKKNLRASGVILFFTLIWMISGYFAQTEPEEYVAPVTKEVVLVNNSKAVDYRLPVTVKAESQAFSKVDVRSQTSEKVVRVGFADGDYAKKNDVICKLDSGQREANFKKSKIDYDSSVELKKKGLISESALVTAETVFESAKIELERTEIKAPFDGFVENLAK
;
A
#
# COMPACT_ATOMS: atom_id res chain seq x y z
N MET A 1 -122.38 9.66 -29.58
CA MET A 1 -121.14 9.91 -28.73
C MET A 1 -121.52 10.89 -27.63
N ASN A 2 -121.52 10.42 -26.41
CA ASN A 2 -122.06 11.14 -25.27
C ASN A 2 -121.15 12.30 -24.84
N LYS A 3 -121.60 13.57 -24.89
CA LYS A 3 -120.83 14.77 -24.58
C LYS A 3 -120.16 14.75 -23.16
N LYS A 4 -120.66 13.92 -22.25
CA LYS A 4 -120.11 13.72 -20.91
C LYS A 4 -118.81 12.89 -20.97
N ASN A 5 -118.73 11.89 -21.83
CA ASN A 5 -117.56 11.05 -21.96
C ASN A 5 -116.37 11.79 -22.66
N LEU A 6 -116.71 12.70 -23.57
CA LEU A 6 -115.69 13.55 -24.25
C LEU A 6 -115.05 14.56 -23.30
N ARG A 7 -115.84 15.10 -22.35
CA ARG A 7 -115.30 15.98 -21.32
C ARG A 7 -114.42 15.25 -20.30
N ALA A 8 -114.85 14.03 -19.91
CA ALA A 8 -113.99 13.22 -19.01
C ALA A 8 -112.74 12.77 -19.66
N SER A 9 -112.71 12.40 -20.93
CA SER A 9 -111.49 12.05 -21.68
C SER A 9 -110.53 13.23 -21.82
N GLY A 10 -111.07 14.46 -22.06
CA GLY A 10 -110.27 15.67 -22.15
C GLY A 10 -109.59 16.01 -20.84
N VAL A 11 -110.25 15.82 -19.70
CA VAL A 11 -109.67 16.08 -18.38
C VAL A 11 -108.55 15.07 -18.06
N ILE A 12 -108.75 13.81 -18.38
CA ILE A 12 -107.73 12.79 -18.18
C ILE A 12 -106.49 13.11 -19.05
N LEU A 13 -106.71 13.46 -20.28
CA LEU A 13 -105.60 13.81 -21.21
C LEU A 13 -104.82 15.09 -20.76
N PHE A 14 -105.54 16.06 -20.18
CA PHE A 14 -104.93 17.24 -19.62
C PHE A 14 -104.05 16.93 -18.37
N PHE A 15 -104.55 16.09 -17.47
CA PHE A 15 -103.75 15.66 -16.30
C PHE A 15 -102.56 14.83 -16.67
N THR A 16 -102.64 13.95 -17.68
CA THR A 16 -101.47 13.19 -18.13
C THR A 16 -100.40 14.07 -18.81
N LEU A 17 -100.81 15.10 -19.54
CA LEU A 17 -99.94 16.08 -20.10
C LEU A 17 -99.22 16.89 -19.01
N ILE A 18 -99.94 17.38 -17.98
CA ILE A 18 -99.37 18.06 -16.86
C ILE A 18 -98.34 17.18 -16.12
N TRP A 19 -98.67 15.90 -15.92
CA TRP A 19 -97.75 15.00 -15.25
C TRP A 19 -96.47 14.73 -16.06
N MET A 20 -96.63 14.62 -17.38
CA MET A 20 -95.51 14.43 -18.28
C MET A 20 -94.61 15.70 -18.32
N ILE A 21 -95.16 16.89 -18.33
CA ILE A 21 -94.45 18.13 -18.30
C ILE A 21 -93.72 18.33 -16.95
N SER A 22 -94.35 17.97 -15.85
CA SER A 22 -93.75 17.96 -14.51
C SER A 22 -92.58 17.04 -14.39
N GLY A 23 -92.63 15.84 -15.02
CA GLY A 23 -91.56 14.90 -15.07
C GLY A 23 -90.33 15.38 -15.86
N TYR A 24 -90.61 16.19 -16.92
CA TYR A 24 -89.54 16.77 -17.72
C TYR A 24 -88.77 17.86 -16.97
N PHE A 25 -89.46 18.65 -16.15
CA PHE A 25 -88.81 19.69 -15.32
C PHE A 25 -88.18 19.16 -14.04
N ALA A 26 -88.47 17.92 -13.64
CA ALA A 26 -87.92 17.30 -12.45
C ALA A 26 -86.67 16.45 -12.73
N GLN A 27 -86.11 16.53 -13.96
CA GLN A 27 -84.77 15.97 -14.22
C GLN A 27 -83.71 16.87 -13.54
N THR A 28 -83.47 16.63 -12.29
CA THR A 28 -82.23 17.06 -11.65
C THR A 28 -81.11 16.34 -12.36
N GLU A 29 -80.20 17.11 -12.97
CA GLU A 29 -78.92 16.56 -13.45
C GLU A 29 -78.30 15.77 -12.29
N PRO A 30 -77.84 14.51 -12.51
CA PRO A 30 -77.13 13.83 -11.48
C PRO A 30 -75.88 14.66 -11.13
N GLU A 31 -75.76 15.07 -9.88
CA GLU A 31 -74.54 15.64 -9.41
C GLU A 31 -73.42 14.70 -9.76
N GLU A 32 -72.52 15.13 -10.64
CA GLU A 32 -71.31 14.40 -10.95
C GLU A 32 -70.54 14.27 -9.65
N TYR A 33 -70.60 13.08 -9.05
CA TYR A 33 -69.81 12.77 -7.84
C TYR A 33 -68.33 12.81 -8.21
N VAL A 34 -67.75 14.02 -8.09
CA VAL A 34 -66.31 14.15 -8.13
C VAL A 34 -65.76 13.56 -6.84
N ALA A 35 -65.31 12.33 -6.95
CA ALA A 35 -64.62 11.67 -5.83
C ALA A 35 -63.50 12.63 -5.34
N PRO A 36 -63.44 12.90 -4.04
CA PRO A 36 -62.37 13.71 -3.53
C PRO A 36 -61.01 13.08 -3.93
N VAL A 37 -60.26 13.82 -4.75
CA VAL A 37 -58.89 13.42 -5.10
C VAL A 37 -58.10 13.45 -3.78
N THR A 38 -58.08 12.32 -3.10
CA THR A 38 -57.17 12.13 -1.98
C THR A 38 -55.74 12.25 -2.56
N LYS A 39 -55.14 13.40 -2.39
CA LYS A 39 -53.72 13.58 -2.68
C LYS A 39 -52.96 12.66 -1.73
N GLU A 40 -52.49 11.52 -2.26
CA GLU A 40 -51.55 10.70 -1.50
C GLU A 40 -50.34 11.55 -1.12
N VAL A 41 -50.17 11.70 0.18
CA VAL A 41 -49.00 12.38 0.73
C VAL A 41 -47.82 11.42 0.62
N VAL A 42 -47.01 11.59 -0.42
CA VAL A 42 -45.77 10.83 -0.56
C VAL A 42 -44.66 11.56 0.19
N LEU A 43 -43.96 10.82 1.02
CA LEU A 43 -42.78 11.32 1.70
C LEU A 43 -41.62 11.40 0.67
N VAL A 44 -41.26 12.61 0.26
CA VAL A 44 -40.13 12.83 -0.64
C VAL A 44 -38.93 13.24 0.18
N ASN A 45 -37.83 12.52 -0.02
CA ASN A 45 -36.56 12.86 0.58
C ASN A 45 -35.65 13.48 -0.48
N ASN A 46 -35.23 14.71 -0.25
CA ASN A 46 -34.27 15.38 -1.15
C ASN A 46 -32.88 14.80 -0.89
N SER A 47 -32.47 13.87 -1.72
CA SER A 47 -31.11 13.33 -1.71
C SER A 47 -30.20 14.19 -2.60
N LYS A 48 -29.12 14.68 -2.04
CA LYS A 48 -28.02 15.32 -2.79
C LYS A 48 -26.88 14.33 -2.91
N ALA A 49 -26.32 14.20 -4.10
CA ALA A 49 -25.10 13.44 -4.30
C ALA A 49 -23.96 14.14 -3.53
N VAL A 50 -23.31 13.40 -2.64
CA VAL A 50 -22.13 13.82 -1.89
C VAL A 50 -20.99 12.91 -2.29
N ASP A 51 -19.81 13.49 -2.52
CA ASP A 51 -18.61 12.69 -2.73
C ASP A 51 -18.29 11.93 -1.44
N TYR A 52 -18.50 10.62 -1.46
CA TYR A 52 -18.20 9.74 -0.36
C TYR A 52 -16.93 8.94 -0.67
N ARG A 53 -15.87 9.20 0.09
CA ARG A 53 -14.64 8.39 0.03
C ARG A 53 -14.82 7.18 0.94
N LEU A 54 -14.96 6.03 0.34
CA LEU A 54 -15.01 4.79 1.10
C LEU A 54 -13.62 4.52 1.71
N PRO A 55 -13.45 4.50 3.04
CA PRO A 55 -12.18 4.11 3.64
C PRO A 55 -11.97 2.60 3.40
N VAL A 56 -10.91 2.27 2.69
CA VAL A 56 -10.48 0.88 2.51
C VAL A 56 -9.39 0.58 3.52
N THR A 57 -9.69 -0.31 4.46
CA THR A 57 -8.70 -0.81 5.43
C THR A 57 -8.07 -2.08 4.88
N VAL A 58 -6.76 -2.05 4.67
CA VAL A 58 -5.99 -3.21 4.21
C VAL A 58 -5.00 -3.61 5.30
N LYS A 59 -4.77 -4.92 5.44
CA LYS A 59 -3.66 -5.43 6.23
C LYS A 59 -2.43 -5.45 5.33
N ALA A 60 -1.33 -4.90 5.83
CA ALA A 60 -0.04 -4.93 5.16
C ALA A 60 1.03 -5.34 6.16
N GLU A 61 2.00 -6.08 5.71
CA GLU A 61 3.20 -6.46 6.45
C GLU A 61 4.41 -5.90 5.71
N SER A 62 5.27 -5.17 6.42
CA SER A 62 6.50 -4.66 5.85
C SER A 62 7.56 -5.76 5.90
N GLN A 63 8.22 -5.99 4.77
CA GLN A 63 9.33 -6.92 4.67
C GLN A 63 10.58 -6.17 4.22
N ALA A 64 11.74 -6.63 4.69
CA ALA A 64 13.01 -6.08 4.23
C ALA A 64 13.17 -6.36 2.73
N PHE A 65 13.54 -5.33 1.97
CA PHE A 65 13.83 -5.45 0.53
C PHE A 65 14.99 -6.38 0.25
N SER A 66 16.01 -6.36 1.11
CA SER A 66 17.19 -7.23 1.04
C SER A 66 17.62 -7.61 2.45
N LYS A 67 17.96 -8.88 2.64
CA LYS A 67 18.51 -9.42 3.88
C LYS A 67 19.67 -10.31 3.54
N VAL A 68 20.82 -10.10 4.18
CA VAL A 68 22.04 -10.86 3.97
C VAL A 68 22.64 -11.23 5.31
N ASP A 69 22.99 -12.51 5.46
CA ASP A 69 23.73 -13.01 6.60
C ASP A 69 25.24 -12.77 6.37
N VAL A 70 25.81 -11.82 7.09
CA VAL A 70 27.24 -11.54 7.04
C VAL A 70 27.98 -12.47 8.01
N ARG A 71 28.89 -13.25 7.49
CA ARG A 71 29.66 -14.24 8.29
C ARG A 71 31.15 -13.92 8.25
N SER A 72 31.81 -14.22 9.36
CA SER A 72 33.27 -14.20 9.39
C SER A 72 33.84 -15.22 8.40
N GLN A 73 34.90 -14.81 7.69
CA GLN A 73 35.71 -15.70 6.83
C GLN A 73 36.86 -16.34 7.57
N THR A 74 37.08 -15.97 8.85
CA THR A 74 38.19 -16.45 9.68
C THR A 74 37.68 -16.86 11.07
N SER A 75 38.36 -17.83 11.70
CA SER A 75 37.98 -18.34 13.01
C SER A 75 38.85 -17.70 14.10
N GLU A 76 38.63 -16.41 14.34
CA GLU A 76 39.36 -15.62 15.32
C GLU A 76 38.45 -15.11 16.43
N LYS A 77 39.02 -14.72 17.56
CA LYS A 77 38.28 -14.15 18.68
C LYS A 77 37.72 -12.76 18.31
N VAL A 78 36.47 -12.52 18.65
CA VAL A 78 35.87 -11.19 18.52
C VAL A 78 36.46 -10.24 19.55
N VAL A 79 37.06 -9.17 19.10
CA VAL A 79 37.68 -8.13 19.97
C VAL A 79 36.68 -7.00 20.21
N ARG A 80 35.94 -6.62 19.18
CA ARG A 80 35.02 -5.47 19.25
C ARG A 80 33.81 -5.69 18.37
N VAL A 81 32.66 -5.36 18.92
CA VAL A 81 31.40 -5.20 18.18
C VAL A 81 31.08 -3.72 18.14
N GLY A 82 30.91 -3.16 16.94
CA GLY A 82 30.76 -1.72 16.72
C GLY A 82 29.33 -1.24 16.72
N PHE A 83 28.36 -2.15 16.57
CA PHE A 83 26.93 -1.87 16.42
C PHE A 83 26.10 -2.73 17.37
N ALA A 84 24.90 -2.27 17.69
CA ALA A 84 23.88 -3.04 18.39
C ALA A 84 22.77 -3.48 17.42
N ASP A 85 21.95 -4.43 17.88
CA ASP A 85 20.75 -4.81 17.12
C ASP A 85 19.82 -3.59 16.96
N GLY A 86 19.42 -3.29 15.73
CA GLY A 86 18.61 -2.15 15.36
C GLY A 86 19.38 -0.91 14.94
N ASP A 87 20.72 -0.91 15.06
CA ASP A 87 21.54 0.23 14.61
C ASP A 87 21.61 0.29 13.08
N TYR A 88 21.70 1.51 12.57
CA TYR A 88 21.89 1.74 11.14
C TYR A 88 23.38 1.79 10.78
N ALA A 89 23.80 0.90 9.89
CA ALA A 89 25.15 0.83 9.36
C ALA A 89 25.18 1.28 7.89
N LYS A 90 26.20 2.01 7.51
CA LYS A 90 26.47 2.35 6.11
C LYS A 90 27.36 1.28 5.48
N LYS A 91 27.29 1.20 4.16
CA LYS A 91 28.19 0.34 3.39
C LYS A 91 29.65 0.57 3.77
N ASN A 92 30.38 -0.53 4.01
CA ASN A 92 31.76 -0.60 4.48
C ASN A 92 32.01 -0.19 5.95
N ASP A 93 30.97 0.11 6.72
CA ASP A 93 31.14 0.28 8.17
C ASP A 93 31.57 -1.05 8.81
N VAL A 94 32.50 -1.00 9.75
CA VAL A 94 33.01 -2.17 10.46
C VAL A 94 32.03 -2.57 11.55
N ILE A 95 31.24 -3.63 11.30
CA ILE A 95 30.27 -4.17 12.24
C ILE A 95 30.97 -4.87 13.40
N CYS A 96 31.95 -5.70 13.07
CA CYS A 96 32.69 -6.50 14.04
C CYS A 96 34.16 -6.54 13.67
N LYS A 97 35.04 -6.47 14.68
CA LYS A 97 36.47 -6.65 14.52
C LYS A 97 36.96 -7.88 15.27
N LEU A 98 37.67 -8.73 14.55
CA LEU A 98 38.30 -9.93 15.07
C LEU A 98 39.73 -9.63 15.52
N ASP A 99 40.34 -10.55 16.26
CA ASP A 99 41.72 -10.47 16.64
C ASP A 99 42.61 -10.56 15.40
N SER A 100 43.38 -9.50 15.15
CA SER A 100 44.26 -9.36 13.98
C SER A 100 45.72 -9.48 14.30
N GLY A 101 46.11 -9.74 15.56
CA GLY A 101 47.50 -9.60 16.01
C GLY A 101 48.53 -10.31 15.13
N GLN A 102 48.31 -11.61 14.84
CA GLN A 102 49.25 -12.37 13.99
C GLN A 102 49.20 -11.90 12.52
N ARG A 103 48.01 -11.57 12.01
CA ARG A 103 47.82 -11.10 10.62
C ARG A 103 48.39 -9.72 10.41
N GLU A 104 48.28 -8.83 11.41
CA GLU A 104 48.89 -7.52 11.38
C GLU A 104 50.41 -7.60 11.38
N ALA A 105 51.01 -8.51 12.16
CA ALA A 105 52.44 -8.77 12.14
C ALA A 105 52.93 -9.29 10.76
N ASN A 106 52.18 -10.22 10.17
CA ASN A 106 52.47 -10.76 8.84
C ASN A 106 52.35 -9.68 7.75
N PHE A 107 51.32 -8.84 7.82
CA PHE A 107 51.16 -7.71 6.91
C PHE A 107 52.33 -6.70 7.02
N LYS A 108 52.73 -6.34 8.22
CA LYS A 108 53.87 -5.44 8.43
C LYS A 108 55.16 -6.03 7.85
N LYS A 109 55.40 -7.34 8.09
CA LYS A 109 56.57 -8.01 7.55
C LYS A 109 56.56 -8.02 6.02
N SER A 110 55.47 -8.51 5.40
CA SER A 110 55.38 -8.60 3.95
C SER A 110 55.44 -7.24 3.26
N LYS A 111 54.94 -6.18 3.91
CA LYS A 111 55.08 -4.80 3.42
C LYS A 111 56.57 -4.37 3.37
N ILE A 112 57.34 -4.61 4.44
CA ILE A 112 58.75 -4.27 4.48
C ILE A 112 59.52 -5.05 3.41
N ASP A 113 59.21 -6.35 3.23
CA ASP A 113 59.87 -7.19 2.23
C ASP A 113 59.55 -6.71 0.81
N TYR A 114 58.29 -6.31 0.54
CA TYR A 114 57.88 -5.73 -0.74
C TYR A 114 58.58 -4.38 -0.98
N ASP A 115 58.53 -3.43 -0.02
CA ASP A 115 59.16 -2.12 -0.14
C ASP A 115 60.69 -2.28 -0.42
N SER A 116 61.36 -3.21 0.27
CA SER A 116 62.77 -3.52 0.05
C SER A 116 63.01 -4.09 -1.37
N SER A 117 62.12 -4.96 -1.85
CA SER A 117 62.19 -5.54 -3.19
C SER A 117 62.04 -4.46 -4.28
N VAL A 118 61.15 -3.50 -4.08
CA VAL A 118 60.98 -2.34 -4.98
C VAL A 118 62.29 -1.54 -5.09
N GLU A 119 62.94 -1.27 -3.94
CA GLU A 119 64.19 -0.52 -3.93
C GLU A 119 65.36 -1.31 -4.59
N LEU A 120 65.43 -2.63 -4.34
CA LEU A 120 66.43 -3.50 -4.99
C LEU A 120 66.22 -3.60 -6.50
N LYS A 121 64.96 -3.63 -6.95
CA LYS A 121 64.63 -3.63 -8.36
C LYS A 121 65.05 -2.33 -9.05
N LYS A 122 64.79 -1.20 -8.44
CA LYS A 122 65.27 0.11 -8.95
C LYS A 122 66.80 0.14 -9.16
N LYS A 123 67.51 -0.59 -8.31
CA LYS A 123 68.96 -0.71 -8.41
C LYS A 123 69.45 -1.83 -9.36
N GLY A 124 68.49 -2.56 -9.98
CA GLY A 124 68.80 -3.67 -10.89
C GLY A 124 69.35 -4.92 -10.20
N LEU A 125 69.14 -5.09 -8.89
CA LEU A 125 69.73 -6.15 -8.09
C LEU A 125 68.84 -7.40 -7.96
N ILE A 126 67.59 -7.32 -8.35
CA ILE A 126 66.66 -8.47 -8.35
C ILE A 126 65.94 -8.59 -9.69
N SER A 127 65.41 -9.81 -9.96
CA SER A 127 64.60 -10.11 -11.14
C SER A 127 63.20 -9.53 -11.01
N GLU A 128 62.49 -9.40 -12.15
CA GLU A 128 61.06 -9.05 -12.17
C GLU A 128 60.24 -10.07 -11.39
N SER A 129 60.51 -11.35 -11.60
CA SER A 129 59.78 -12.45 -10.94
C SER A 129 59.92 -12.37 -9.42
N ALA A 130 61.06 -11.97 -8.89
CA ALA A 130 61.26 -11.81 -7.45
C ALA A 130 60.42 -10.65 -6.89
N LEU A 131 60.32 -9.53 -7.62
CA LEU A 131 59.44 -8.40 -7.24
C LEU A 131 57.95 -8.84 -7.24
N VAL A 132 57.48 -9.48 -8.31
CA VAL A 132 56.10 -9.98 -8.38
C VAL A 132 55.78 -10.97 -7.26
N THR A 133 56.75 -11.81 -6.89
CA THR A 133 56.58 -12.73 -5.75
C THR A 133 56.39 -11.94 -4.44
N ALA A 134 57.21 -10.95 -4.17
CA ALA A 134 57.09 -10.12 -2.97
C ALA A 134 55.78 -9.33 -2.95
N GLU A 135 55.32 -8.81 -4.10
CA GLU A 135 54.04 -8.13 -4.25
C GLU A 135 52.86 -9.06 -3.96
N THR A 136 52.87 -10.29 -4.50
CA THR A 136 51.80 -11.28 -4.27
C THR A 136 51.70 -11.68 -2.79
N VAL A 137 52.85 -11.82 -2.09
CA VAL A 137 52.86 -12.14 -0.67
C VAL A 137 52.30 -10.97 0.15
N PHE A 138 52.65 -9.73 -0.22
CA PHE A 138 52.12 -8.53 0.43
C PHE A 138 50.59 -8.40 0.23
N GLU A 139 50.10 -8.51 -1.00
CA GLU A 139 48.68 -8.44 -1.27
C GLU A 139 47.90 -9.56 -0.56
N SER A 140 48.43 -10.78 -0.52
CA SER A 140 47.85 -11.88 0.25
C SER A 140 47.71 -11.57 1.73
N ALA A 141 48.79 -11.05 2.34
CA ALA A 141 48.80 -10.68 3.75
C ALA A 141 47.82 -9.52 4.04
N LYS A 142 47.66 -8.59 3.11
CA LYS A 142 46.71 -7.49 3.19
C LYS A 142 45.29 -8.00 3.20
N ILE A 143 44.90 -8.90 2.27
CA ILE A 143 43.58 -9.53 2.19
C ILE A 143 43.28 -10.30 3.48
N GLU A 144 44.28 -11.04 4.01
CA GLU A 144 44.07 -11.79 5.25
C GLU A 144 43.87 -10.86 6.46
N LEU A 145 44.48 -9.69 6.49
CA LEU A 145 44.20 -8.68 7.51
C LEU A 145 42.85 -8.06 7.35
N GLU A 146 42.43 -7.71 6.11
CA GLU A 146 41.11 -7.15 5.83
C GLU A 146 39.96 -8.10 6.23
N ARG A 147 40.17 -9.41 6.13
CA ARG A 147 39.19 -10.44 6.55
C ARG A 147 38.92 -10.45 8.05
N THR A 148 39.74 -9.79 8.87
CA THR A 148 39.49 -9.62 10.30
C THR A 148 38.50 -8.52 10.62
N GLU A 149 38.16 -7.69 9.64
CA GLU A 149 37.13 -6.65 9.75
C GLU A 149 35.87 -7.06 8.98
N ILE A 150 34.81 -7.36 9.72
CA ILE A 150 33.52 -7.71 9.13
C ILE A 150 32.79 -6.40 8.83
N LYS A 151 32.57 -6.12 7.54
CA LYS A 151 31.99 -4.86 7.05
C LYS A 151 30.59 -5.05 6.50
N ALA A 152 29.76 -4.01 6.61
CA ALA A 152 28.43 -3.96 6.02
C ALA A 152 28.52 -3.96 4.48
N PRO A 153 27.83 -4.86 3.78
CA PRO A 153 27.86 -4.93 2.31
C PRO A 153 27.03 -3.83 1.64
N PHE A 154 26.05 -3.26 2.33
CA PHE A 154 25.16 -2.18 1.88
C PHE A 154 24.64 -1.40 3.08
N ASP A 155 23.99 -0.27 2.82
CA ASP A 155 23.35 0.57 3.85
C ASP A 155 22.11 -0.13 4.40
N GLY A 156 21.99 -0.27 5.72
CA GLY A 156 20.86 -0.96 6.33
C GLY A 156 20.92 -1.05 7.84
N PHE A 157 19.94 -1.73 8.40
CA PHE A 157 19.87 -2.01 9.84
C PHE A 157 20.54 -3.35 10.16
N VAL A 158 21.27 -3.37 11.26
CA VAL A 158 21.93 -4.58 11.76
C VAL A 158 20.94 -5.34 12.65
N GLU A 159 20.75 -6.64 12.37
CA GLU A 159 19.91 -7.54 13.16
C GLU A 159 20.66 -8.80 13.56
N ASN A 160 20.29 -9.39 14.68
CA ASN A 160 20.79 -10.69 15.14
C ASN A 160 22.32 -10.77 15.23
N LEU A 161 22.94 -9.78 15.84
CA LEU A 161 24.36 -9.88 16.17
C LEU A 161 24.60 -11.03 17.15
N ALA A 162 25.21 -12.11 16.63
CA ALA A 162 25.64 -13.23 17.47
C ALA A 162 26.68 -12.70 18.49
N LYS A 163 26.33 -12.84 19.77
CA LYS A 163 27.20 -12.51 20.90
C LYS A 163 28.12 -13.68 21.26
#